data_77adc60c09f21cae0e4250abbd10453a
#
_entry.id   77adc60c09f21cae0e4250abbd10453a
#
_cell.length_a   1.000
_cell.length_b   1.000
_cell.length_c   1.000
_cell.angle_alpha   90.00
_cell.angle_beta   90.00
_cell.angle_gamma   90.00
#
_symmetry.space_group_name_H-M   'P 1'
#
loop_
_entity.id
_entity.type
_entity.pdbx_description
1 polymer ?
#
loop_
_entity_poly.entity_id
_entity_poly.type
_entity_poly.pdbx_seq_one_letter_code
_entity_poly.pdbx_strand_id
1 'polypeptide(L)'
;MRIKKIRIRNFGQFHNREYTFAPGLNVIYGENESGKTTLHTFLVSMLFGLEKSRGRGAKQDVYTKYEPWNSASFYSGEMEFEVGGKDFGLERNFYHREKQTTLISRQDGELLSEEYGDLQMLLGGLNKEMYENTYCIPQAGAAPGKELAEFVQNCMANAAGTGDGTLQLNLALAQIHKKRKQAAAQVKQETELRQHRMEKLQ
;
A
#
# COMPACT_ATOMS: atom_id res chain seq x y z
N MET A 1 16.11 -1.77 -4.07
CA MET A 1 15.50 -2.43 -2.91
C MET A 1 15.63 -3.95 -3.04
N ARG A 2 15.90 -4.67 -1.95
CA ARG A 2 16.00 -6.12 -1.91
C ARG A 2 15.23 -6.65 -0.70
N ILE A 3 14.24 -7.50 -0.92
CA ILE A 3 13.52 -8.18 0.16
C ILE A 3 14.43 -9.29 0.69
N LYS A 4 14.65 -9.34 2.00
CA LYS A 4 15.48 -10.34 2.67
C LYS A 4 14.64 -11.44 3.30
N LYS A 5 13.57 -11.06 3.97
CA LYS A 5 12.76 -11.97 4.77
C LYS A 5 11.32 -11.48 4.84
N ILE A 6 10.39 -12.40 4.85
CA ILE A 6 8.99 -12.11 5.17
C ILE A 6 8.49 -13.11 6.20
N ARG A 7 7.62 -12.64 7.07
CA ARG A 7 6.84 -13.47 7.98
C ARG A 7 5.37 -13.17 7.79
N ILE A 8 4.64 -14.16 7.33
CA ILE A 8 3.19 -14.10 7.18
C ILE A 8 2.58 -14.61 8.47
N ARG A 9 2.10 -13.71 9.33
CA ARG A 9 1.41 -14.11 10.55
C ARG A 9 0.08 -14.75 10.22
N ASN A 10 -0.71 -14.06 9.39
CA ASN A 10 -1.98 -14.60 8.90
C ASN A 10 -2.40 -13.84 7.61
N PHE A 11 -2.58 -14.56 6.50
CA PHE A 11 -2.97 -13.99 5.20
C PHE A 11 -3.52 -15.09 4.27
N GLY A 12 -4.79 -15.02 3.92
CA GLY A 12 -5.46 -16.05 3.13
C GLY A 12 -5.33 -17.42 3.79
N GLN A 13 -4.74 -18.36 3.06
CA GLN A 13 -4.45 -19.72 3.57
C GLN A 13 -3.19 -19.83 4.43
N PHE A 14 -2.35 -18.81 4.43
CA PHE A 14 -1.10 -18.85 5.20
C PHE A 14 -1.31 -18.46 6.66
N HIS A 15 -0.78 -19.28 7.52
CA HIS A 15 -0.72 -19.05 8.95
C HIS A 15 0.71 -19.34 9.45
N ASN A 16 1.33 -18.35 10.08
CA ASN A 16 2.67 -18.40 10.66
C ASN A 16 3.72 -19.03 9.71
N ARG A 17 3.85 -18.46 8.50
CA ARG A 17 4.84 -18.87 7.50
C ARG A 17 5.96 -17.84 7.39
N GLU A 18 7.16 -18.34 7.19
CA GLU A 18 8.35 -17.52 7.02
C GLU A 18 9.09 -17.92 5.74
N TYR A 19 9.58 -16.92 5.01
CA TYR A 19 10.39 -17.11 3.82
C TYR A 19 11.59 -16.17 3.86
N THR A 20 12.78 -16.72 3.56
CA THR A 20 14.01 -15.97 3.43
C THR A 20 14.45 -15.98 1.98
N PHE A 21 14.85 -14.83 1.45
CA PHE A 21 15.26 -14.68 0.07
C PHE A 21 16.77 -14.48 -0.04
N ALA A 22 17.39 -15.23 -0.94
CA ALA A 22 18.80 -15.05 -1.31
C ALA A 22 18.99 -13.81 -2.19
N PRO A 23 20.20 -13.25 -2.27
CA PRO A 23 20.52 -12.29 -3.32
C PRO A 23 20.34 -12.88 -4.72
N GLY A 24 19.83 -12.08 -5.66
CA GLY A 24 19.60 -12.50 -7.04
C GLY A 24 18.29 -13.24 -7.27
N LEU A 25 18.31 -14.26 -8.11
CA LEU A 25 17.11 -14.99 -8.53
C LEU A 25 16.63 -15.94 -7.41
N ASN A 26 15.35 -15.81 -7.06
CA ASN A 26 14.66 -16.72 -6.17
C ASN A 26 13.51 -17.39 -6.93
N VAL A 27 13.48 -18.72 -6.95
CA VAL A 27 12.44 -19.50 -7.62
C VAL A 27 11.51 -20.10 -6.59
N ILE A 28 10.22 -19.74 -6.67
CA ILE A 28 9.18 -20.26 -5.80
C ILE A 28 8.37 -21.28 -6.60
N TYR A 29 8.54 -22.53 -6.26
CA TYR A 29 7.88 -23.66 -6.91
C TYR A 29 6.82 -24.28 -6.01
N GLY A 30 5.76 -24.81 -6.60
CA GLY A 30 4.69 -25.53 -5.91
C GLY A 30 3.56 -25.91 -6.87
N GLU A 31 2.75 -26.87 -6.49
CA GLU A 31 1.58 -27.28 -7.23
C GLU A 31 0.52 -26.17 -7.33
N ASN A 32 -0.52 -26.40 -8.15
CA ASN A 32 -1.66 -25.50 -8.18
C ASN A 32 -2.28 -25.41 -6.78
N GLU A 33 -2.79 -24.25 -6.42
CA GLU A 33 -3.39 -23.95 -5.11
C GLU A 33 -2.41 -23.98 -3.91
N SER A 34 -1.10 -24.19 -4.13
CA SER A 34 -0.09 -24.15 -3.05
C SER A 34 0.12 -22.76 -2.43
N GLY A 35 -0.52 -21.72 -2.97
CA GLY A 35 -0.46 -20.37 -2.44
C GLY A 35 0.55 -19.43 -3.10
N LYS A 36 1.11 -19.77 -4.27
CA LYS A 36 2.06 -18.89 -5.00
C LYS A 36 1.49 -17.48 -5.23
N THR A 37 0.25 -17.42 -5.72
CA THR A 37 -0.45 -16.15 -5.93
C THR A 37 -0.76 -15.44 -4.62
N THR A 38 -1.10 -16.18 -3.55
CA THR A 38 -1.30 -15.62 -2.21
C THR A 38 -0.03 -14.98 -1.67
N LEU A 39 1.12 -15.65 -1.85
CA LEU A 39 2.42 -15.12 -1.46
C LEU A 39 2.77 -13.84 -2.24
N HIS A 40 2.57 -13.84 -3.56
CA HIS A 40 2.79 -12.66 -4.39
C HIS A 40 1.88 -11.50 -3.94
N THR A 41 0.58 -11.76 -3.73
CA THR A 41 -0.37 -10.74 -3.25
C THR A 41 0.03 -10.22 -1.86
N PHE A 42 0.53 -11.08 -0.98
CA PHE A 42 1.06 -10.66 0.31
C PHE A 42 2.22 -9.68 0.16
N LEU A 43 3.21 -9.96 -0.72
CA LEU A 43 4.34 -9.07 -0.98
C LEU A 43 3.86 -7.69 -1.48
N VAL A 44 2.95 -7.68 -2.44
CA VAL A 44 2.35 -6.43 -2.96
C VAL A 44 1.61 -5.67 -1.86
N SER A 45 0.83 -6.39 -1.03
CA SER A 45 0.09 -5.79 0.08
C SER A 45 1.00 -5.24 1.17
N MET A 46 2.15 -5.86 1.42
CA MET A 46 3.16 -5.33 2.35
C MET A 46 3.73 -4.01 1.84
N LEU A 47 4.03 -3.90 0.55
CA LEU A 47 4.63 -2.68 -0.02
C LEU A 47 3.63 -1.53 -0.15
N PHE A 48 2.43 -1.81 -0.65
CA PHE A 48 1.47 -0.77 -1.05
C PHE A 48 0.22 -0.68 -0.17
N GLY A 49 0.13 -1.56 0.82
CA GLY A 49 -1.06 -1.65 1.68
C GLY A 49 -2.20 -2.45 1.04
N LEU A 50 -3.24 -2.65 1.82
CA LEU A 50 -4.44 -3.36 1.42
C LEU A 50 -5.66 -2.63 1.97
N GLU A 51 -6.61 -2.32 1.10
CA GLU A 51 -7.81 -1.61 1.47
C GLU A 51 -9.05 -2.46 1.24
N LYS A 52 -9.99 -2.39 2.19
CA LYS A 52 -11.29 -3.04 2.08
C LYS A 52 -12.24 -2.12 1.32
N SER A 53 -12.72 -2.59 0.17
CA SER A 53 -13.72 -1.88 -0.62
C SER A 53 -15.07 -1.82 0.10
N ARG A 54 -15.86 -0.79 -0.19
CA ARG A 54 -17.21 -0.62 0.36
C ARG A 54 -18.27 -0.87 -0.72
N GLY A 55 -19.44 -1.35 -0.31
CA GLY A 55 -20.57 -1.54 -1.21
C GLY A 55 -20.51 -2.82 -2.03
N ARG A 56 -21.07 -2.80 -3.26
CA ARG A 56 -21.21 -4.02 -4.10
C ARG A 56 -19.87 -4.62 -4.55
N GLY A 57 -18.80 -3.82 -4.65
CA GLY A 57 -17.45 -4.27 -5.00
C GLY A 57 -16.73 -5.03 -3.89
N ALA A 58 -17.18 -4.93 -2.64
CA ALA A 58 -16.50 -5.51 -1.48
C ALA A 58 -16.40 -7.05 -1.50
N LYS A 59 -17.27 -7.74 -2.23
CA LYS A 59 -17.25 -9.22 -2.33
C LYS A 59 -16.14 -9.75 -3.23
N GLN A 60 -15.60 -8.94 -4.12
CA GLN A 60 -14.58 -9.33 -5.10
C GLN A 60 -13.26 -8.59 -4.90
N ASP A 61 -13.13 -7.79 -3.83
CA ASP A 61 -11.90 -7.07 -3.58
C ASP A 61 -10.78 -8.00 -3.08
N VAL A 62 -9.55 -7.55 -3.26
CA VAL A 62 -8.36 -8.29 -2.84
C VAL A 62 -8.36 -8.52 -1.33
N TYR A 63 -8.85 -7.56 -0.54
CA TYR A 63 -8.95 -7.68 0.91
C TYR A 63 -9.80 -8.90 1.32
N THR A 64 -11.03 -8.98 0.82
CA THR A 64 -11.97 -10.06 1.15
C THR A 64 -11.51 -11.42 0.60
N LYS A 65 -10.89 -11.43 -0.59
CA LYS A 65 -10.37 -12.65 -1.20
C LYS A 65 -9.25 -13.29 -0.38
N TYR A 66 -8.39 -12.48 0.26
CA TYR A 66 -7.25 -12.95 1.06
C TYR A 66 -7.45 -12.74 2.56
N GLU A 67 -8.67 -12.46 3.00
CA GLU A 67 -9.00 -12.44 4.42
C GLU A 67 -8.66 -13.81 5.03
N PRO A 68 -7.99 -13.85 6.20
CA PRO A 68 -7.52 -15.11 6.79
C PRO A 68 -8.65 -16.09 7.09
N TRP A 69 -8.45 -17.33 6.71
CA TRP A 69 -9.47 -18.39 6.87
C TRP A 69 -9.76 -18.73 8.34
N ASN A 70 -8.76 -18.59 9.21
CA ASN A 70 -8.87 -18.99 10.62
C ASN A 70 -9.35 -17.86 11.54
N SER A 71 -9.00 -16.61 11.25
CA SER A 71 -9.35 -15.46 12.07
C SER A 71 -9.23 -14.17 11.27
N ALA A 72 -10.36 -13.59 10.92
CA ALA A 72 -10.39 -12.34 10.16
C ALA A 72 -9.81 -11.14 10.93
N SER A 73 -9.81 -11.15 12.25
CA SER A 73 -9.26 -10.08 13.10
C SER A 73 -7.73 -10.13 13.23
N PHE A 74 -7.12 -11.27 12.90
CA PHE A 74 -5.66 -11.42 12.93
C PHE A 74 -5.14 -11.51 11.50
N TYR A 75 -4.92 -10.36 10.86
CA TYR A 75 -4.59 -10.22 9.44
C TYR A 75 -3.35 -9.35 9.30
N SER A 76 -2.17 -9.96 9.40
CA SER A 76 -0.92 -9.20 9.52
C SER A 76 0.31 -9.96 9.02
N GLY A 77 1.39 -9.23 8.83
CA GLY A 77 2.68 -9.76 8.48
C GLY A 77 3.83 -8.77 8.66
N GLU A 78 5.02 -9.28 8.46
CA GLU A 78 6.28 -8.54 8.56
C GLU A 78 7.12 -8.76 7.31
N MET A 79 7.90 -7.75 6.95
CA MET A 79 8.86 -7.78 5.84
C MET A 79 10.16 -7.09 6.27
N GLU A 80 11.28 -7.76 6.03
CA GLU A 80 12.60 -7.17 6.15
C GLU A 80 13.19 -6.94 4.75
N PHE A 81 13.68 -5.74 4.50
CA PHE A 81 14.22 -5.37 3.19
C PHE A 81 15.39 -4.39 3.33
N GLU A 82 16.20 -4.32 2.29
CA GLU A 82 17.37 -3.45 2.20
C GLU A 82 17.19 -2.41 1.10
N VAL A 83 17.54 -1.18 1.39
CA VAL A 83 17.60 -0.08 0.42
C VAL A 83 18.87 0.73 0.68
N GLY A 84 19.68 0.93 -0.36
CA GLY A 84 20.91 1.73 -0.24
C GLY A 84 21.90 1.20 0.81
N GLY A 85 21.94 -0.12 1.04
CA GLY A 85 22.81 -0.76 2.04
C GLY A 85 22.30 -0.65 3.48
N LYS A 86 21.09 -0.12 3.70
CA LYS A 86 20.44 -0.03 5.01
C LYS A 86 19.30 -1.02 5.11
N ASP A 87 19.12 -1.60 6.28
CA ASP A 87 18.08 -2.58 6.57
C ASP A 87 16.87 -1.94 7.24
N PHE A 88 15.69 -2.30 6.74
CA PHE A 88 14.40 -1.82 7.22
C PHE A 88 13.48 -2.98 7.58
N GLY A 89 12.66 -2.77 8.59
CA GLY A 89 11.57 -3.65 8.98
C GLY A 89 10.22 -2.97 8.75
N LEU A 90 9.33 -3.63 8.04
CA LEU A 90 7.97 -3.18 7.80
C LEU A 90 7.01 -4.19 8.43
N GLU A 91 6.17 -3.75 9.32
CA GLU A 91 5.07 -4.53 9.89
C GLU A 91 3.75 -3.91 9.49
N ARG A 92 2.79 -4.73 9.04
CA ARG A 92 1.44 -4.29 8.70
C ARG A 92 0.40 -5.16 9.37
N ASN A 93 -0.57 -4.50 10.02
CA ASN A 93 -1.86 -5.08 10.35
C ASN A 93 -2.87 -4.60 9.30
N PHE A 94 -3.43 -5.54 8.53
CA PHE A 94 -4.39 -5.24 7.45
C PHE A 94 -5.83 -5.21 7.96
N TYR A 95 -6.09 -5.65 9.21
CA TYR A 95 -7.45 -5.67 9.74
C TYR A 95 -8.07 -4.28 9.72
N HIS A 96 -9.17 -4.13 9.01
CA HIS A 96 -9.74 -2.82 8.66
C HIS A 96 -10.17 -1.95 9.86
N ARG A 97 -10.39 -2.55 11.04
CA ARG A 97 -10.73 -1.82 12.28
C ARG A 97 -9.49 -1.37 13.07
N GLU A 98 -8.36 -2.04 12.84
CA GLU A 98 -7.10 -1.81 13.57
C GLU A 98 -5.93 -1.73 12.60
N LYS A 99 -6.16 -1.11 11.43
CA LYS A 99 -5.13 -0.95 10.40
C LYS A 99 -3.97 -0.15 10.95
N GLN A 100 -2.80 -0.77 10.97
CA GLN A 100 -1.57 -0.17 11.47
C GLN A 100 -0.40 -0.55 10.58
N THR A 101 0.50 0.40 10.35
CA THR A 101 1.77 0.20 9.67
C THR A 101 2.88 0.71 10.56
N THR A 102 3.90 -0.11 10.78
CA THR A 102 5.12 0.26 11.50
C THR A 102 6.30 0.05 10.56
N LEU A 103 7.05 1.11 10.30
CA LEU A 103 8.27 1.08 9.50
C LEU A 103 9.43 1.51 10.41
N ILE A 104 10.46 0.67 10.49
CA ILE A 104 11.60 0.90 11.37
C ILE A 104 12.91 0.73 10.62
N SER A 105 13.86 1.62 10.83
CA SER A 105 15.25 1.43 10.44
C SER A 105 15.92 0.47 11.41
N ARG A 106 16.50 -0.63 10.91
CA ARG A 106 17.15 -1.65 11.75
C ARG A 106 18.52 -1.25 12.26
N GLN A 107 19.12 -0.19 11.71
CA GLN A 107 20.47 0.27 12.10
C GLN A 107 20.42 1.15 13.35
N ASP A 108 19.48 2.07 13.42
CA ASP A 108 19.37 3.10 14.46
C ASP A 108 18.08 3.00 15.28
N GLY A 109 17.16 2.11 14.89
CA GLY A 109 15.87 1.94 15.58
C GLY A 109 14.87 3.06 15.33
N GLU A 110 15.14 3.96 14.38
CA GLU A 110 14.27 5.07 14.06
C GLU A 110 12.95 4.57 13.47
N LEU A 111 11.84 5.10 14.00
CA LEU A 111 10.51 4.88 13.47
C LEU A 111 10.25 5.86 12.32
N LEU A 112 9.99 5.31 11.15
CA LEU A 112 9.65 6.07 9.95
C LEU A 112 8.14 6.11 9.76
N SER A 113 7.64 7.16 9.12
CA SER A 113 6.20 7.38 8.95
C SER A 113 5.75 7.11 7.51
N GLU A 114 4.81 6.16 7.36
CA GLU A 114 4.14 5.96 6.06
C GLU A 114 3.31 7.18 5.66
N GLU A 115 2.71 7.89 6.62
CA GLU A 115 1.87 9.07 6.36
C GLU A 115 2.67 10.25 5.78
N TYR A 116 3.93 10.38 6.16
CA TYR A 116 4.83 11.41 5.61
C TYR A 116 5.52 10.98 4.32
N GLY A 117 5.28 9.74 3.86
CA GLY A 117 5.78 9.24 2.58
C GLY A 117 7.16 8.58 2.66
N ASP A 118 7.67 8.28 3.85
CA ASP A 118 9.00 7.66 4.02
C ASP A 118 9.09 6.32 3.30
N LEU A 119 8.04 5.48 3.40
CA LEU A 119 8.02 4.22 2.66
C LEU A 119 8.03 4.45 1.14
N GLN A 120 7.27 5.42 0.64
CA GLN A 120 7.24 5.74 -0.78
C GLN A 120 8.61 6.26 -1.27
N MET A 121 9.30 7.05 -0.44
CA MET A 121 10.67 7.51 -0.73
C MET A 121 11.65 6.35 -0.78
N LEU A 122 11.59 5.39 0.16
CA LEU A 122 12.40 4.17 0.15
C LEU A 122 12.13 3.29 -1.06
N LEU A 123 10.90 3.30 -1.57
CA LEU A 123 10.51 2.61 -2.82
C LEU A 123 10.93 3.38 -4.09
N GLY A 124 11.59 4.54 -3.95
CA GLY A 124 12.00 5.38 -5.08
C GLY A 124 10.82 6.04 -5.81
N GLY A 125 9.76 6.37 -5.10
CA GLY A 125 8.54 6.93 -5.68
C GLY A 125 7.64 5.92 -6.39
N LEU A 126 7.97 4.63 -6.33
CA LEU A 126 7.20 3.56 -6.95
C LEU A 126 5.82 3.45 -6.29
N ASN A 127 4.76 3.58 -7.06
CA ASN A 127 3.40 3.31 -6.62
C ASN A 127 2.95 1.91 -7.07
N LYS A 128 1.79 1.47 -6.59
CA LYS A 128 1.25 0.13 -6.89
C LYS A 128 1.01 -0.08 -8.39
N GLU A 129 0.43 0.90 -9.07
CA GLU A 129 0.14 0.84 -10.51
C GLU A 129 1.42 0.74 -11.35
N MET A 130 2.45 1.53 -10.99
CA MET A 130 3.77 1.42 -11.62
C MET A 130 4.36 0.02 -11.41
N TYR A 131 4.31 -0.48 -10.17
CA TYR A 131 4.84 -1.79 -9.85
C TYR A 131 4.14 -2.89 -10.66
N GLU A 132 2.82 -2.90 -10.69
CA GLU A 132 2.01 -3.90 -11.40
C GLU A 132 2.21 -3.85 -12.92
N ASN A 133 2.53 -2.68 -13.49
CA ASN A 133 2.73 -2.52 -14.94
C ASN A 133 4.19 -2.64 -15.40
N THR A 134 5.18 -2.57 -14.50
CA THR A 134 6.60 -2.57 -14.88
C THR A 134 7.42 -3.69 -14.25
N TYR A 135 7.24 -3.94 -12.96
CA TYR A 135 8.03 -4.93 -12.20
C TYR A 135 7.30 -6.27 -12.03
N CYS A 136 5.98 -6.26 -12.09
CA CYS A 136 5.16 -7.45 -11.94
C CYS A 136 4.71 -7.96 -13.30
N ILE A 137 5.11 -9.19 -13.65
CA ILE A 137 4.63 -9.85 -14.87
C ILE A 137 3.59 -10.90 -14.47
N PRO A 138 2.29 -10.64 -14.67
CA PRO A 138 1.24 -11.59 -14.31
C PRO A 138 1.22 -12.80 -15.24
N GLN A 139 0.66 -13.90 -14.78
CA GLN A 139 0.58 -15.19 -15.50
C GLN A 139 -0.15 -15.07 -16.85
N ALA A 140 -1.12 -14.17 -16.99
CA ALA A 140 -1.97 -14.04 -18.18
C ALA A 140 -1.47 -13.00 -19.21
N GLY A 141 -0.24 -12.52 -19.10
CA GLY A 141 0.38 -11.64 -20.09
C GLY A 141 0.37 -10.16 -19.68
N ALA A 142 1.44 -9.50 -20.09
CA ALA A 142 1.64 -8.07 -19.93
C ALA A 142 1.06 -7.32 -21.13
N ALA A 143 -0.26 -7.28 -21.26
CA ALA A 143 -0.83 -6.25 -22.13
C ALA A 143 -0.79 -4.92 -21.36
N PRO A 144 -0.03 -3.90 -21.82
CA PRO A 144 0.00 -2.61 -21.15
C PRO A 144 -1.42 -2.04 -21.11
N GLY A 145 -1.97 -1.87 -19.92
CA GLY A 145 -3.28 -1.29 -19.72
C GLY A 145 -3.28 0.21 -20.08
N LYS A 146 -4.46 0.79 -20.24
CA LYS A 146 -4.63 2.24 -20.44
C LYS A 146 -3.95 3.03 -19.31
N GLU A 147 -3.91 2.48 -18.11
CA GLU A 147 -3.30 3.06 -16.92
C GLU A 147 -1.79 3.29 -17.08
N LEU A 148 -1.06 2.35 -17.73
CA LEU A 148 0.35 2.56 -18.04
C LEU A 148 0.56 3.69 -19.06
N ALA A 149 -0.30 3.77 -20.08
CA ALA A 149 -0.23 4.85 -21.07
C ALA A 149 -0.48 6.22 -20.44
N GLU A 150 -1.50 6.34 -19.58
CA GLU A 150 -1.80 7.55 -18.82
C GLU A 150 -0.64 7.91 -17.86
N PHE A 151 -0.06 6.91 -17.19
CA PHE A 151 1.09 7.11 -16.31
C PHE A 151 2.30 7.64 -17.10
N VAL A 152 2.66 7.01 -18.23
CA VAL A 152 3.77 7.47 -19.10
C VAL A 152 3.52 8.87 -19.62
N GLN A 153 2.29 9.18 -20.06
CA GLN A 153 1.92 10.53 -20.50
C GLN A 153 2.06 11.56 -19.39
N ASN A 154 1.65 11.22 -18.16
CA ASN A 154 1.81 12.10 -16.99
C ASN A 154 3.29 12.31 -16.63
N CYS A 155 4.12 11.27 -16.69
CA CYS A 155 5.57 11.39 -16.48
C CYS A 155 6.22 12.28 -17.55
N MET A 156 5.85 12.12 -18.82
CA MET A 156 6.36 12.92 -19.92
C MET A 156 5.91 14.39 -19.80
N ALA A 157 4.65 14.64 -19.45
CA ALA A 157 4.13 15.98 -19.21
C ALA A 157 4.83 16.69 -18.05
N ASN A 158 5.09 15.97 -16.95
CA ASN A 158 5.81 16.50 -15.81
C ASN A 158 7.28 16.79 -16.14
N ALA A 159 7.95 15.88 -16.85
CA ALA A 159 9.33 16.08 -17.28
C ALA A 159 9.46 17.28 -18.25
N ALA A 160 8.48 17.47 -19.13
CA ALA A 160 8.46 18.61 -20.06
C ALA A 160 8.13 19.95 -19.38
N GLY A 161 7.31 19.93 -18.30
CA GLY A 161 6.84 21.14 -17.63
C GLY A 161 7.74 21.63 -16.50
N THR A 162 8.32 20.71 -15.72
CA THR A 162 9.05 21.05 -14.50
C THR A 162 10.53 20.63 -14.53
N GLY A 163 10.94 19.84 -15.52
CA GLY A 163 12.26 19.23 -15.59
C GLY A 163 12.50 18.12 -14.56
N ASP A 164 11.54 17.86 -13.69
CA ASP A 164 11.60 16.82 -12.66
C ASP A 164 10.47 15.81 -12.86
N GLY A 165 10.81 14.62 -13.37
CA GLY A 165 9.87 13.51 -13.62
C GLY A 165 9.25 12.92 -12.34
N THR A 166 9.71 13.34 -11.15
CA THR A 166 9.21 12.85 -9.86
C THR A 166 8.03 13.66 -9.32
N LEU A 167 7.81 14.86 -9.82
CA LEU A 167 6.70 15.73 -9.42
C LEU A 167 5.36 15.22 -9.98
N GLN A 168 4.61 14.51 -9.15
CA GLN A 168 3.27 14.05 -9.52
C GLN A 168 2.23 15.14 -9.25
N LEU A 169 2.08 16.05 -10.20
CA LEU A 169 1.14 17.19 -10.13
C LEU A 169 -0.29 16.72 -9.82
N ASN A 170 -0.71 15.60 -10.42
CA ASN A 170 -2.04 15.02 -10.22
C ASN A 170 -2.24 14.50 -8.79
N LEU A 171 -1.21 13.91 -8.16
CA LEU A 171 -1.27 13.51 -6.75
C LEU A 171 -1.30 14.71 -5.81
N ALA A 172 -0.52 15.76 -6.11
CA ALA A 172 -0.56 17.00 -5.34
C ALA A 172 -1.95 17.66 -5.42
N LEU A 173 -2.53 17.73 -6.60
CA LEU A 173 -3.90 18.22 -6.80
C LEU A 173 -4.94 17.36 -6.08
N ALA A 174 -4.83 16.03 -6.15
CA ALA A 174 -5.72 15.11 -5.44
C ALA A 174 -5.62 15.28 -3.92
N GLN A 175 -4.41 15.45 -3.38
CA GLN A 175 -4.20 15.73 -1.95
C GLN A 175 -4.79 17.08 -1.54
N ILE A 176 -4.61 18.13 -2.35
CA ILE A 176 -5.21 19.45 -2.11
C ILE A 176 -6.74 19.35 -2.13
N HIS A 177 -7.32 18.66 -3.09
CA HIS A 177 -8.76 18.41 -3.15
C HIS A 177 -9.27 17.64 -1.93
N LYS A 178 -8.54 16.62 -1.48
CA LYS A 178 -8.87 15.83 -0.27
C LYS A 178 -8.82 16.72 0.98
N LYS A 179 -7.76 17.51 1.16
CA LYS A 179 -7.64 18.47 2.28
C LYS A 179 -8.74 19.52 2.26
N ARG A 180 -9.07 20.07 1.08
CA ARG A 180 -10.17 21.02 0.92
C ARG A 180 -11.52 20.43 1.33
N LYS A 181 -11.79 19.18 0.92
CA LYS A 181 -13.02 18.46 1.27
C LYS A 181 -13.12 18.18 2.78
N GLN A 182 -11.99 17.82 3.40
CA GLN A 182 -11.91 17.60 4.85
C GLN A 182 -12.13 18.91 5.62
N ALA A 183 -11.48 20.00 5.23
CA ALA A 183 -11.68 21.32 5.84
C ALA A 183 -13.12 21.82 5.69
N ALA A 184 -13.73 21.64 4.52
CA ALA A 184 -15.13 22.00 4.29
C ALA A 184 -16.10 21.18 5.18
N ALA A 185 -15.83 19.90 5.38
CA ALA A 185 -16.62 19.06 6.29
C ALA A 185 -16.48 19.49 7.76
N GLN A 186 -15.28 19.87 8.20
CA GLN A 186 -15.05 20.39 9.56
C GLN A 186 -15.76 21.72 9.79
N VAL A 187 -15.68 22.65 8.83
CA VAL A 187 -16.38 23.94 8.91
C VAL A 187 -17.90 23.73 8.98
N LYS A 188 -18.45 22.80 8.19
CA LYS A 188 -19.87 22.48 8.22
C LYS A 188 -20.31 21.94 9.58
N GLN A 189 -19.53 21.02 10.15
CA GLN A 189 -19.78 20.43 11.46
C GLN A 189 -19.71 21.47 12.60
N GLU A 190 -18.73 22.37 12.55
CA GLU A 190 -18.63 23.47 13.52
C GLU A 190 -19.80 24.45 13.39
N THR A 191 -20.26 24.73 12.18
CA THR A 191 -21.39 25.63 11.93
C THR A 191 -22.68 25.03 12.48
N GLU A 192 -22.92 23.74 12.25
CA GLU A 192 -24.09 23.01 12.79
C GLU A 192 -24.05 22.98 14.34
N LEU A 193 -22.87 22.75 14.93
CA LEU A 193 -22.69 22.81 16.40
C LEU A 193 -22.98 24.22 16.96
N ARG A 194 -22.56 25.27 16.27
CA ARG A 194 -22.82 26.66 16.68
C ARG A 194 -24.29 26.99 16.58
N GLN A 195 -24.98 26.60 15.50
CA GLN A 195 -26.41 26.79 15.36
C GLN A 195 -27.18 26.07 16.47
N HIS A 196 -26.86 24.83 16.76
CA HIS A 196 -27.52 24.08 17.83
C HIS A 196 -27.28 24.65 19.23
N ARG A 197 -26.14 25.31 19.48
CA ARG A 197 -25.87 26.05 20.73
C ARG A 197 -26.71 27.34 20.81
N MET A 198 -26.87 28.04 19.70
CA MET A 198 -27.69 29.25 19.66
C MET A 198 -29.17 28.97 19.90
N GLU A 199 -29.70 27.86 19.32
CA GLU A 199 -31.10 27.43 19.54
C GLU A 199 -31.36 27.00 20.99
N LYS A 200 -30.36 26.54 21.73
CA LYS A 200 -30.52 26.19 23.16
C LYS A 200 -30.42 27.36 24.12
N LEU A 201 -30.03 28.53 23.64
CA LEU A 201 -29.88 29.75 24.44
C LEU A 201 -31.07 30.72 24.24
N GLN A 202 -32.00 30.42 23.34
CA GLN A 202 -33.30 31.04 23.16
C GLN A 202 -34.38 30.24 23.92
#